data_e6f0943df8ecf2e73710b16bbc4621b2
#
_entry.id   e6f0943df8ecf2e73710b16bbc4621b2
#
_cell.length_a   1.000
_cell.length_b   1.000
_cell.length_c   1.000
_cell.angle_alpha   90.00
_cell.angle_beta   90.00
_cell.angle_gamma   90.00
#
_symmetry.space_group_name_H-M   'P 1'
#
loop_
_entity.id
_entity.type
_entity.pdbx_description
1 polymer ?
#
loop_
_entity_poly.entity_id
_entity_poly.type
_entity_poly.pdbx_seq_one_letter_code
_entity_poly.pdbx_strand_id
1 'polypeptide(L)'
;MIRTHRQLARQWKNLSPSSFAQLGKWNTSVRMSSFYRVVEHTVNACHTREHVAATAHGDSDTPKLAVKQYIPLDNPNPQLGDVTIIGAHANGFPKELYEPLWDEVYQRSAQNGLRIRSIWIADVWNQGQSGVINERILGNDPSWSDHARDLMNLINQKQDSIPHPIVGIGHSMGGTQLSLLSLNHPRLLRSLVLIDPVIQAPNGSIPPAIASTPRRDIWPSREAAAERFTGSKFFQSWDPRVLDLWIKHGLRQAPTELYPSEESEPDDRVTLMTSKHQELFMFLRPTYRGIPGEEYRDQDPVADEEYPGYPFYRPEPLQVFRRLPELHPSTLYVFGDKSELSPLEQREAKMARTGTGVGGSGGAAAGRVKEVVLNCGHLVAMEKVQECAESITAFLGSEMARWRREKEEFERFWNGKTRREQTTIDEHWADSVKPSGPAGKVKL
;
A
#
# COMPACT_ATOMS: atom_id res chain seq x y z
N MET A 1 -1.48 -16.02 48.89
CA MET A 1 -1.71 -16.23 47.47
C MET A 1 -0.42 -16.06 46.69
N ILE A 2 0.52 -16.98 46.85
CA ILE A 2 1.81 -17.01 46.11
C ILE A 2 2.10 -18.49 45.82
N ARG A 3 1.40 -19.07 44.81
CA ARG A 3 1.66 -20.47 44.39
C ARG A 3 1.43 -20.76 42.90
N THR A 4 1.26 -19.77 42.04
CA THR A 4 0.92 -19.97 40.62
C THR A 4 2.06 -19.69 39.61
N HIS A 5 3.16 -19.07 40.01
CA HIS A 5 4.26 -18.77 39.08
C HIS A 5 5.34 -19.85 38.93
N ARG A 6 5.34 -20.89 39.74
CA ARG A 6 6.35 -21.98 39.65
C ARG A 6 5.92 -23.18 38.80
N GLN A 7 4.65 -23.31 38.46
CA GLN A 7 4.20 -24.43 37.61
C GLN A 7 4.33 -24.11 36.09
N LEU A 8 4.20 -22.89 35.68
CA LEU A 8 4.39 -22.48 34.25
C LEU A 8 5.86 -22.55 33.83
N ALA A 9 6.81 -22.31 34.74
CA ALA A 9 8.24 -22.34 34.41
C ALA A 9 8.82 -23.78 34.21
N ARG A 10 8.07 -24.83 34.53
CA ARG A 10 8.52 -26.26 34.36
C ARG A 10 8.09 -26.86 33.01
N GLN A 11 7.10 -26.28 32.30
CA GLN A 11 6.70 -26.76 30.97
C GLN A 11 7.63 -26.32 29.84
N TRP A 12 8.43 -25.26 30.07
CA TRP A 12 9.33 -24.69 29.05
C TRP A 12 10.70 -25.37 28.93
N LYS A 13 11.03 -26.33 29.81
CA LYS A 13 12.35 -26.99 29.81
C LYS A 13 12.44 -28.27 28.96
N ASN A 14 11.35 -28.74 28.35
CA ASN A 14 11.32 -30.00 27.60
C ASN A 14 11.10 -29.88 26.10
N LEU A 15 11.27 -28.68 25.52
CA LEU A 15 11.31 -28.53 24.06
C LEU A 15 12.75 -28.70 23.59
N SER A 16 13.00 -29.74 22.79
CA SER A 16 14.33 -30.03 22.26
C SER A 16 14.79 -28.92 21.31
N PRO A 17 16.09 -28.62 21.19
CA PRO A 17 16.62 -27.62 20.25
C PRO A 17 16.26 -27.88 18.79
N SER A 18 15.82 -29.06 18.42
CA SER A 18 15.39 -29.43 17.08
C SER A 18 14.05 -28.79 16.64
N SER A 19 13.19 -28.39 17.58
CA SER A 19 11.91 -27.74 17.29
C SER A 19 12.07 -26.27 16.89
N PHE A 20 13.19 -25.62 17.26
CA PHE A 20 13.49 -24.24 16.88
C PHE A 20 14.23 -24.11 15.53
N ALA A 21 14.81 -25.20 15.02
CA ALA A 21 15.57 -25.19 13.78
C ALA A 21 14.69 -25.22 12.51
N GLN A 22 13.38 -25.46 12.62
CA GLN A 22 12.44 -25.46 11.49
C GLN A 22 11.84 -24.08 11.18
N LEU A 23 12.04 -23.08 12.04
CA LEU A 23 11.54 -21.70 11.82
C LEU A 23 12.50 -20.81 10.99
N GLY A 24 13.63 -21.32 10.54
CA GLY A 24 14.73 -20.53 9.99
C GLY A 24 15.00 -20.62 8.48
N LYS A 25 14.21 -21.32 7.68
CA LYS A 25 14.35 -21.35 6.22
C LYS A 25 13.06 -20.88 5.56
N TRP A 26 12.89 -19.58 5.43
CA TRP A 26 11.88 -19.01 4.56
C TRP A 26 12.31 -19.26 3.12
N ASN A 27 11.75 -20.30 2.51
CA ASN A 27 12.01 -20.65 1.13
C ASN A 27 11.38 -19.60 0.24
N THR A 28 12.18 -19.00 -0.62
CA THR A 28 11.69 -18.30 -1.81
C THR A 28 10.97 -19.35 -2.65
N SER A 29 9.65 -19.34 -2.67
CA SER A 29 8.90 -20.21 -3.55
C SER A 29 8.82 -19.59 -4.94
N VAL A 30 8.93 -20.39 -5.99
CA VAL A 30 8.84 -19.93 -7.37
C VAL A 30 7.71 -20.69 -8.06
N ARG A 31 6.75 -19.94 -8.60
CA ARG A 31 5.62 -20.45 -9.37
C ARG A 31 5.63 -19.82 -10.76
N MET A 32 5.16 -20.56 -11.76
CA MET A 32 4.94 -20.03 -13.11
C MET A 32 3.46 -19.74 -13.31
N SER A 33 3.14 -18.55 -13.81
CA SER A 33 1.84 -18.23 -14.38
C SER A 33 1.93 -18.20 -15.91
N SER A 34 0.84 -17.87 -16.60
CA SER A 34 0.83 -17.76 -18.05
C SER A 34 1.80 -16.69 -18.59
N PHE A 35 2.04 -15.63 -17.80
CA PHE A 35 2.83 -14.46 -18.21
C PHE A 35 4.07 -14.22 -17.36
N TYR A 36 4.10 -14.78 -16.14
CA TYR A 36 5.10 -14.42 -15.14
C TYR A 36 5.76 -15.62 -14.48
N ARG A 37 7.04 -15.48 -14.19
CA ARG A 37 7.67 -16.19 -13.09
C ARG A 37 7.36 -15.42 -11.82
N VAL A 38 6.64 -16.04 -10.90
CA VAL A 38 6.22 -15.45 -9.62
C VAL A 38 7.18 -15.92 -8.53
N VAL A 39 7.78 -14.96 -7.83
CA VAL A 39 8.71 -15.21 -6.73
C VAL A 39 8.09 -14.64 -5.46
N GLU A 40 7.97 -15.46 -4.42
CA GLU A 40 7.47 -15.05 -3.13
C GLU A 40 8.64 -14.73 -2.20
N HIS A 41 8.53 -13.61 -1.51
CA HIS A 41 9.51 -13.13 -0.56
C HIS A 41 8.86 -12.88 0.79
N THR A 42 9.63 -13.11 1.86
CA THR A 42 9.34 -12.57 3.18
C THR A 42 10.44 -11.56 3.51
N VAL A 43 10.05 -10.33 3.80
CA VAL A 43 10.98 -9.24 4.12
C VAL A 43 10.61 -8.60 5.45
N ASN A 44 11.57 -7.96 6.10
CA ASN A 44 11.27 -7.20 7.30
C ASN A 44 10.49 -5.93 6.94
N ALA A 45 9.42 -5.65 7.69
CA ALA A 45 8.77 -4.36 7.71
C ALA A 45 9.67 -3.32 8.40
N CYS A 46 9.28 -2.06 8.42
CA CYS A 46 9.93 -1.05 9.24
C CYS A 46 9.85 -1.44 10.72
N HIS A 47 10.88 -1.15 11.47
CA HIS A 47 11.01 -1.60 12.87
C HIS A 47 9.95 -0.94 13.75
N THR A 48 9.90 0.38 13.79
CA THR A 48 8.96 1.12 14.64
C THR A 48 7.64 1.38 13.90
N ARG A 49 6.53 1.09 14.55
CA ARG A 49 5.18 1.40 14.05
C ARG A 49 4.76 2.81 14.48
N GLU A 50 3.81 3.41 13.77
CA GLU A 50 3.26 4.73 14.09
C GLU A 50 2.70 4.79 15.51
N HIS A 51 1.99 3.74 15.91
CA HIS A 51 1.33 3.66 17.20
C HIS A 51 1.86 2.47 18.01
N VAL A 52 2.04 2.66 19.31
CA VAL A 52 2.56 1.62 20.23
C VAL A 52 1.66 0.40 20.24
N ALA A 53 0.32 0.60 20.24
CA ALA A 53 -0.65 -0.49 20.25
C ALA A 53 -0.89 -1.14 18.86
N ALA A 54 -0.12 -0.77 17.83
CA ALA A 54 -0.14 -1.46 16.55
C ALA A 54 0.32 -2.91 16.70
N THR A 55 1.29 -3.18 17.60
CA THR A 55 1.80 -4.52 17.90
C THR A 55 1.54 -4.89 19.37
N ALA A 56 1.54 -6.20 19.65
CA ALA A 56 1.21 -6.75 20.97
C ALA A 56 2.27 -6.41 22.03
N HIS A 57 3.54 -6.26 21.65
CA HIS A 57 4.66 -6.04 22.57
C HIS A 57 5.41 -4.74 22.24
N GLY A 58 4.75 -3.80 21.54
CA GLY A 58 5.33 -2.51 21.17
C GLY A 58 6.59 -2.66 20.32
N ASP A 59 7.60 -1.83 20.58
CA ASP A 59 8.84 -1.76 19.78
C ASP A 59 9.72 -3.03 19.84
N SER A 60 9.39 -4.01 20.66
CA SER A 60 10.11 -5.30 20.68
C SER A 60 9.69 -6.25 19.54
N ASP A 61 8.54 -6.01 18.91
CA ASP A 61 8.07 -6.82 17.82
C ASP A 61 8.73 -6.41 16.48
N THR A 62 8.95 -7.41 15.62
CA THR A 62 9.56 -7.22 14.30
C THR A 62 8.65 -7.73 13.20
N PRO A 63 7.67 -6.92 12.76
CA PRO A 63 6.73 -7.34 11.72
C PRO A 63 7.42 -7.68 10.40
N LYS A 64 6.78 -8.59 9.64
CA LYS A 64 7.25 -9.03 8.32
C LYS A 64 6.18 -8.82 7.27
N LEU A 65 6.62 -8.68 6.02
CA LEU A 65 5.76 -8.58 4.85
C LEU A 65 5.89 -9.83 4.01
N ALA A 66 4.75 -10.37 3.59
CA ALA A 66 4.66 -11.32 2.49
C ALA A 66 4.54 -10.54 1.18
N VAL A 67 5.49 -10.74 0.28
CA VAL A 67 5.65 -9.99 -0.97
C VAL A 67 5.64 -10.94 -2.15
N LYS A 68 4.94 -10.61 -3.23
CA LYS A 68 5.06 -11.27 -4.53
C LYS A 68 5.76 -10.37 -5.54
N GLN A 69 6.69 -10.98 -6.26
CA GLN A 69 7.38 -10.40 -7.41
C GLN A 69 6.95 -11.17 -8.67
N TYR A 70 6.36 -10.48 -9.62
CA TYR A 70 5.97 -11.00 -10.92
C TYR A 70 6.99 -10.55 -11.96
N ILE A 71 7.71 -11.49 -12.57
CA ILE A 71 8.76 -11.23 -13.57
C ILE A 71 8.25 -11.75 -14.90
N PRO A 72 8.07 -10.87 -15.92
CA PRO A 72 7.60 -11.30 -17.24
C PRO A 72 8.47 -12.38 -17.86
N LEU A 73 7.85 -13.41 -18.41
CA LEU A 73 8.55 -14.55 -19.03
C LEU A 73 9.30 -14.18 -20.31
N ASP A 74 8.81 -13.18 -21.03
CA ASP A 74 9.43 -12.65 -22.24
C ASP A 74 10.50 -11.59 -21.98
N ASN A 75 10.71 -11.19 -20.70
CA ASN A 75 11.74 -10.24 -20.30
C ASN A 75 12.66 -10.80 -19.20
N PRO A 76 13.34 -11.92 -19.42
CA PRO A 76 14.21 -12.53 -18.41
C PRO A 76 15.47 -11.71 -18.11
N ASN A 77 15.88 -10.83 -19.03
CA ASN A 77 17.06 -9.94 -18.93
C ASN A 77 16.63 -8.48 -19.13
N PRO A 78 15.95 -7.88 -18.14
CA PRO A 78 15.39 -6.54 -18.29
C PRO A 78 16.49 -5.49 -18.45
N GLN A 79 16.24 -4.52 -19.33
CA GLN A 79 17.15 -3.44 -19.67
C GLN A 79 16.96 -2.21 -18.79
N LEU A 80 17.95 -1.31 -18.83
CA LEU A 80 17.80 0.01 -18.20
C LEU A 80 16.64 0.76 -18.86
N GLY A 81 15.70 1.26 -18.03
CA GLY A 81 14.49 1.93 -18.51
C GLY A 81 13.26 1.03 -18.59
N ASP A 82 13.40 -0.30 -18.40
CA ASP A 82 12.26 -1.17 -18.14
C ASP A 82 11.64 -0.88 -16.77
N VAL A 83 10.32 -0.82 -16.73
CA VAL A 83 9.57 -0.26 -15.58
C VAL A 83 9.43 -1.27 -14.47
N THR A 84 9.75 -0.86 -13.24
CA THR A 84 9.34 -1.57 -12.02
C THR A 84 8.02 -0.99 -11.50
N ILE A 85 7.04 -1.85 -11.26
CA ILE A 85 5.72 -1.47 -10.71
C ILE A 85 5.69 -1.87 -9.24
N ILE A 86 5.27 -0.94 -8.37
CA ILE A 86 4.96 -1.20 -6.95
C ILE A 86 3.45 -1.14 -6.80
N GLY A 87 2.84 -2.27 -6.48
CA GLY A 87 1.41 -2.40 -6.18
C GLY A 87 1.11 -2.14 -4.69
N ALA A 88 -0.06 -1.58 -4.40
CA ALA A 88 -0.61 -1.48 -3.06
C ALA A 88 -2.12 -1.77 -3.07
N HIS A 89 -2.54 -2.74 -2.25
CA HIS A 89 -3.89 -3.29 -2.26
C HIS A 89 -4.89 -2.48 -1.42
N ALA A 90 -6.18 -2.69 -1.66
CA ALA A 90 -7.26 -2.15 -0.85
C ALA A 90 -7.38 -2.87 0.50
N ASN A 91 -8.00 -2.20 1.48
CA ASN A 91 -8.19 -2.74 2.82
C ASN A 91 -8.96 -4.06 2.81
N GLY A 92 -8.41 -5.08 3.46
CA GLY A 92 -9.02 -6.40 3.61
C GLY A 92 -8.81 -7.35 2.41
N PHE A 93 -8.29 -6.85 1.28
CA PHE A 93 -8.08 -7.66 0.07
C PHE A 93 -6.63 -8.15 -0.04
N PRO A 94 -6.37 -9.45 -0.14
CA PRO A 94 -5.02 -9.97 -0.34
C PRO A 94 -4.45 -9.57 -1.70
N LYS A 95 -3.14 -9.44 -1.77
CA LYS A 95 -2.38 -9.02 -2.96
C LYS A 95 -2.65 -9.85 -4.22
N GLU A 96 -3.06 -11.09 -4.05
CA GLU A 96 -3.37 -12.04 -5.14
C GLU A 96 -4.56 -11.60 -5.99
N LEU A 97 -5.48 -10.81 -5.46
CA LEU A 97 -6.65 -10.35 -6.20
C LEU A 97 -6.30 -9.40 -7.36
N TYR A 98 -5.08 -8.89 -7.36
CA TYR A 98 -4.59 -8.02 -8.43
C TYR A 98 -3.91 -8.80 -9.57
N GLU A 99 -3.77 -10.12 -9.46
CA GLU A 99 -3.17 -10.95 -10.53
C GLU A 99 -3.87 -10.78 -11.89
N PRO A 100 -5.23 -10.77 -11.99
CA PRO A 100 -5.89 -10.49 -13.26
C PRO A 100 -5.59 -9.08 -13.82
N LEU A 101 -5.45 -8.08 -12.96
CA LEU A 101 -5.06 -6.73 -13.39
C LEU A 101 -3.62 -6.72 -13.93
N TRP A 102 -2.71 -7.43 -13.28
CA TRP A 102 -1.32 -7.55 -13.76
C TRP A 102 -1.23 -8.24 -15.11
N ASP A 103 -2.02 -9.30 -15.32
CA ASP A 103 -2.10 -10.00 -16.60
C ASP A 103 -2.59 -9.07 -17.73
N GLU A 104 -3.65 -8.31 -17.49
CA GLU A 104 -4.20 -7.35 -18.45
C GLU A 104 -3.24 -6.17 -18.71
N VAL A 105 -2.55 -5.67 -17.67
CA VAL A 105 -1.52 -4.62 -17.82
C VAL A 105 -0.36 -5.14 -18.68
N TYR A 106 0.10 -6.36 -18.44
CA TYR A 106 1.17 -6.96 -19.21
C TYR A 106 0.79 -7.10 -20.70
N GLN A 107 -0.38 -7.67 -20.99
CA GLN A 107 -0.83 -7.90 -22.36
C GLN A 107 -0.94 -6.62 -23.19
N ARG A 108 -1.23 -5.48 -22.55
CA ARG A 108 -1.36 -4.17 -23.19
C ARG A 108 -0.09 -3.33 -23.15
N SER A 109 0.92 -3.75 -22.40
CA SER A 109 2.11 -2.92 -22.14
C SER A 109 2.90 -2.63 -23.42
N ALA A 110 3.15 -3.64 -24.24
CA ALA A 110 4.00 -3.52 -25.44
C ALA A 110 3.42 -2.55 -26.48
N GLN A 111 2.11 -2.59 -26.73
CA GLN A 111 1.44 -1.69 -27.67
C GLN A 111 1.46 -0.23 -27.21
N ASN A 112 1.62 0.02 -25.91
CA ASN A 112 1.75 1.36 -25.31
C ASN A 112 3.23 1.78 -25.11
N GLY A 113 4.20 1.05 -25.69
CA GLY A 113 5.63 1.36 -25.56
C GLY A 113 6.17 1.20 -24.14
N LEU A 114 5.47 0.42 -23.32
CA LEU A 114 5.83 0.09 -21.94
C LEU A 114 6.46 -1.30 -21.90
N ARG A 115 7.66 -1.42 -21.33
CA ARG A 115 8.30 -2.70 -21.07
C ARG A 115 8.44 -2.89 -19.56
N ILE A 116 7.86 -3.96 -19.05
CA ILE A 116 7.80 -4.23 -17.62
C ILE A 116 9.01 -5.07 -17.21
N ARG A 117 9.77 -4.60 -16.22
CA ARG A 117 10.84 -5.34 -15.55
C ARG A 117 10.27 -6.35 -14.57
N SER A 118 9.43 -5.87 -13.67
CA SER A 118 8.75 -6.68 -12.66
C SER A 118 7.65 -5.88 -11.98
N ILE A 119 6.71 -6.61 -11.38
CA ILE A 119 5.67 -6.04 -10.52
C ILE A 119 5.88 -6.59 -9.12
N TRP A 120 5.89 -5.71 -8.12
CA TRP A 120 6.03 -6.06 -6.72
C TRP A 120 4.79 -5.61 -5.97
N ILE A 121 4.20 -6.49 -5.19
CA ILE A 121 3.11 -6.14 -4.28
C ILE A 121 3.28 -6.88 -2.96
N ALA A 122 3.17 -6.16 -1.85
CA ALA A 122 3.18 -6.69 -0.50
C ALA A 122 1.78 -6.63 0.10
N ASP A 123 1.40 -7.65 0.88
CA ASP A 123 0.30 -7.44 1.82
C ASP A 123 0.73 -6.44 2.90
N VAL A 124 -0.18 -5.58 3.32
CA VAL A 124 0.02 -4.74 4.51
C VAL A 124 0.34 -5.64 5.70
N TRP A 125 1.24 -5.24 6.56
CA TRP A 125 1.83 -6.08 7.61
C TRP A 125 0.82 -6.82 8.51
N ASN A 126 -0.39 -6.25 8.71
CA ASN A 126 -1.47 -6.82 9.51
C ASN A 126 -2.59 -7.47 8.65
N GLN A 127 -2.39 -7.61 7.34
CA GLN A 127 -3.39 -8.15 6.41
C GLN A 127 -2.82 -9.27 5.54
N GLY A 128 -3.72 -10.03 4.89
CA GLY A 128 -3.35 -11.09 3.98
C GLY A 128 -2.36 -12.09 4.60
N GLN A 129 -1.43 -12.58 3.79
CA GLN A 129 -0.39 -13.50 4.26
C GLN A 129 0.59 -12.82 5.22
N SER A 130 0.81 -11.50 5.13
CA SER A 130 1.59 -10.76 6.12
C SER A 130 0.93 -10.85 7.51
N GLY A 131 -0.39 -10.64 7.59
CA GLY A 131 -1.15 -10.75 8.83
C GLY A 131 -1.08 -12.16 9.45
N VAL A 132 -1.05 -13.22 8.62
CA VAL A 132 -0.84 -14.60 9.10
C VAL A 132 0.55 -14.79 9.68
N ILE A 133 1.58 -14.28 9.01
CA ILE A 133 2.97 -14.36 9.50
C ILE A 133 3.13 -13.62 10.84
N ASN A 134 2.43 -12.50 10.99
CA ASN A 134 2.51 -11.63 12.16
C ASN A 134 1.42 -11.89 13.21
N GLU A 135 0.60 -12.93 13.07
CA GLU A 135 -0.63 -13.13 13.84
C GLU A 135 -0.46 -12.94 15.34
N ARG A 136 0.63 -13.46 15.92
CA ARG A 136 0.91 -13.40 17.35
C ARG A 136 1.38 -12.05 17.86
N ILE A 137 1.72 -11.16 16.96
CA ILE A 137 2.21 -9.83 17.30
C ILE A 137 1.27 -8.71 16.84
N LEU A 138 0.08 -9.05 16.33
CA LEU A 138 -0.90 -8.06 15.92
C LEU A 138 -1.51 -7.36 17.14
N GLY A 139 -1.54 -6.03 17.07
CA GLY A 139 -2.30 -5.18 18.00
C GLY A 139 -3.60 -4.68 17.39
N ASN A 140 -4.14 -3.59 17.91
CA ASN A 140 -5.43 -3.04 17.51
C ASN A 140 -5.40 -1.61 16.97
N ASP A 141 -4.21 -1.03 16.79
CA ASP A 141 -4.06 0.37 16.35
C ASP A 141 -3.06 0.52 15.18
N PRO A 142 -3.30 -0.16 14.03
CA PRO A 142 -2.43 -0.03 12.85
C PRO A 142 -2.63 1.32 12.17
N SER A 143 -1.54 1.89 11.60
CA SER A 143 -1.57 3.10 10.76
C SER A 143 -1.37 2.77 9.28
N TRP A 144 -2.02 3.55 8.39
CA TRP A 144 -1.76 3.48 6.95
C TRP A 144 -0.36 3.98 6.58
N SER A 145 0.19 4.90 7.38
CA SER A 145 1.54 5.43 7.20
C SER A 145 2.62 4.36 7.32
N ASP A 146 2.37 3.32 8.10
CA ASP A 146 3.31 2.23 8.28
C ASP A 146 3.60 1.50 6.97
N HIS A 147 2.56 1.25 6.14
CA HIS A 147 2.79 0.56 4.87
C HIS A 147 3.59 1.40 3.86
N ALA A 148 3.44 2.72 3.88
CA ALA A 148 4.27 3.60 3.07
C ALA A 148 5.76 3.48 3.44
N ARG A 149 6.08 3.40 4.73
CA ARG A 149 7.44 3.18 5.24
C ARG A 149 7.93 1.76 4.93
N ASP A 150 7.06 0.78 5.06
CA ASP A 150 7.34 -0.62 4.74
C ASP A 150 7.71 -0.81 3.27
N LEU A 151 6.97 -0.16 2.36
CA LEU A 151 7.27 -0.18 0.92
C LEU A 151 8.60 0.54 0.61
N MET A 152 8.90 1.63 1.29
CA MET A 152 10.21 2.28 1.16
C MET A 152 11.34 1.36 1.62
N ASN A 153 11.14 0.68 2.74
CA ASN A 153 12.09 -0.29 3.27
C ASN A 153 12.27 -1.50 2.33
N LEU A 154 11.18 -2.03 1.76
CA LEU A 154 11.21 -3.08 0.74
C LEU A 154 12.05 -2.65 -0.47
N ILE A 155 11.79 -1.44 -1.01
CA ILE A 155 12.53 -0.91 -2.17
C ILE A 155 14.01 -0.80 -1.85
N ASN A 156 14.38 -0.30 -0.68
CA ASN A 156 15.78 -0.19 -0.26
C ASN A 156 16.45 -1.57 -0.05
N GLN A 157 15.75 -2.53 0.56
CA GLN A 157 16.26 -3.89 0.74
C GLN A 157 16.45 -4.64 -0.59
N LYS A 158 15.69 -4.28 -1.62
CA LYS A 158 15.66 -4.92 -2.94
C LYS A 158 16.16 -4.00 -4.07
N GLN A 159 16.96 -3.00 -3.75
CA GLN A 159 17.40 -1.94 -4.70
C GLN A 159 17.97 -2.50 -6.02
N ASP A 160 18.72 -3.61 -5.97
CA ASP A 160 19.28 -4.23 -7.16
C ASP A 160 18.22 -4.86 -8.09
N SER A 161 17.06 -5.23 -7.53
CA SER A 161 15.92 -5.82 -8.24
C SER A 161 14.83 -4.81 -8.56
N ILE A 162 14.87 -3.63 -7.94
CA ILE A 162 13.90 -2.53 -8.07
C ILE A 162 14.61 -1.24 -8.54
N PRO A 163 15.30 -1.23 -9.70
CA PRO A 163 15.90 -0.01 -10.22
C PRO A 163 14.83 0.92 -10.83
N HIS A 164 15.20 2.20 -10.99
CA HIS A 164 14.38 3.16 -11.73
C HIS A 164 14.25 2.82 -13.23
N PRO A 165 13.14 3.19 -13.88
CA PRO A 165 12.00 3.93 -13.34
C PRO A 165 11.07 3.04 -12.51
N ILE A 166 10.61 3.59 -11.38
CA ILE A 166 9.65 2.93 -10.49
C ILE A 166 8.32 3.70 -10.60
N VAL A 167 7.21 2.97 -10.73
CA VAL A 167 5.85 3.53 -10.75
C VAL A 167 5.00 2.87 -9.68
N GLY A 168 4.02 3.60 -9.14
CA GLY A 168 3.09 3.09 -8.14
C GLY A 168 1.70 2.85 -8.73
N ILE A 169 1.07 1.72 -8.41
CA ILE A 169 -0.34 1.44 -8.72
C ILE A 169 -1.03 1.05 -7.43
N GLY A 170 -1.92 1.90 -6.91
CA GLY A 170 -2.59 1.67 -5.63
C GLY A 170 -4.10 1.78 -5.71
N HIS A 171 -4.80 0.86 -5.07
CA HIS A 171 -6.25 0.83 -5.02
C HIS A 171 -6.74 1.22 -3.63
N SER A 172 -7.72 2.14 -3.56
CA SER A 172 -8.39 2.51 -2.30
C SER A 172 -7.39 3.01 -1.25
N MET A 173 -7.26 2.33 -0.11
CA MET A 173 -6.26 2.54 0.93
C MET A 173 -4.83 2.53 0.35
N GLY A 174 -4.53 1.58 -0.55
CA GLY A 174 -3.22 1.48 -1.21
C GLY A 174 -2.86 2.71 -2.02
N GLY A 175 -3.84 3.40 -2.61
CA GLY A 175 -3.63 4.69 -3.28
C GLY A 175 -3.17 5.78 -2.32
N THR A 176 -3.76 5.84 -1.12
CA THR A 176 -3.34 6.77 -0.05
C THR A 176 -1.93 6.44 0.42
N GLN A 177 -1.62 5.15 0.62
CA GLN A 177 -0.30 4.69 1.09
C GLN A 177 0.81 5.01 0.08
N LEU A 178 0.59 4.84 -1.23
CA LEU A 178 1.54 5.25 -2.26
C LEU A 178 1.69 6.76 -2.37
N SER A 179 0.62 7.51 -2.12
CA SER A 179 0.69 8.97 -2.05
C SER A 179 1.55 9.42 -0.85
N LEU A 180 1.37 8.80 0.33
CA LEU A 180 2.23 9.03 1.50
C LEU A 180 3.70 8.69 1.21
N LEU A 181 3.97 7.57 0.54
CA LEU A 181 5.31 7.19 0.11
C LEU A 181 5.93 8.26 -0.78
N SER A 182 5.16 8.78 -1.74
CA SER A 182 5.62 9.84 -2.66
C SER A 182 5.83 11.18 -1.97
N LEU A 183 5.02 11.52 -0.98
CA LEU A 183 5.18 12.73 -0.16
C LEU A 183 6.42 12.64 0.74
N ASN A 184 6.78 11.44 1.21
CA ASN A 184 7.99 11.21 1.98
C ASN A 184 9.25 11.18 1.10
N HIS A 185 9.13 10.72 -0.16
CA HIS A 185 10.24 10.64 -1.10
C HIS A 185 9.79 11.04 -2.51
N PRO A 186 9.76 12.33 -2.85
CA PRO A 186 9.16 12.86 -4.08
C PRO A 186 9.70 12.27 -5.39
N ARG A 187 10.99 11.85 -5.41
CA ARG A 187 11.64 11.31 -6.60
C ARG A 187 11.58 9.78 -6.71
N LEU A 188 11.04 9.08 -5.71
CA LEU A 188 11.06 7.61 -5.68
C LEU A 188 10.18 7.03 -6.78
N LEU A 189 8.94 7.50 -6.87
CA LEU A 189 7.99 7.07 -7.88
C LEU A 189 7.93 8.11 -9.01
N ARG A 190 8.02 7.66 -10.25
CA ARG A 190 7.93 8.55 -11.44
C ARG A 190 6.51 8.90 -11.79
N SER A 191 5.61 7.95 -11.57
CA SER A 191 4.19 8.13 -11.81
C SER A 191 3.39 7.35 -10.77
N LEU A 192 2.18 7.83 -10.51
CA LEU A 192 1.18 7.18 -9.67
C LEU A 192 -0.06 6.86 -10.51
N VAL A 193 -0.60 5.67 -10.32
CA VAL A 193 -1.97 5.32 -10.71
C VAL A 193 -2.75 5.06 -9.43
N LEU A 194 -3.75 5.87 -9.18
CA LEU A 194 -4.57 5.86 -7.98
C LEU A 194 -5.98 5.39 -8.35
N ILE A 195 -6.26 4.12 -8.09
CA ILE A 195 -7.54 3.48 -8.42
C ILE A 195 -8.49 3.74 -7.25
N ASP A 196 -9.46 4.57 -7.47
CA ASP A 196 -10.49 5.04 -6.53
C ASP A 196 -9.94 5.27 -5.10
N PRO A 197 -8.91 6.14 -4.95
CA PRO A 197 -8.15 6.27 -3.71
C PRO A 197 -8.98 6.92 -2.60
N VAL A 198 -8.81 6.45 -1.38
CA VAL A 198 -9.42 7.06 -0.19
C VAL A 198 -8.55 8.26 0.26
N ILE A 199 -8.64 9.34 -0.50
CA ILE A 199 -7.99 10.63 -0.25
C ILE A 199 -9.09 11.67 -0.24
N GLN A 200 -9.49 12.16 0.93
CA GLN A 200 -10.67 13.01 1.03
C GLN A 200 -10.78 13.75 2.36
N ALA A 201 -11.63 14.77 2.36
CA ALA A 201 -12.15 15.47 3.52
C ALA A 201 -13.67 15.61 3.34
N PRO A 202 -14.48 15.29 4.35
CA PRO A 202 -14.16 14.61 5.59
C PRO A 202 -13.95 13.09 5.42
N ASN A 203 -13.70 12.39 6.53
CA ASN A 203 -13.41 10.96 6.55
C ASN A 203 -14.57 10.09 6.02
N GLY A 204 -14.35 9.35 4.91
CA GLY A 204 -15.31 8.43 4.28
C GLY A 204 -15.26 6.98 4.77
N SER A 205 -14.48 6.67 5.80
CA SER A 205 -14.24 5.27 6.25
C SER A 205 -15.35 4.72 7.16
N ILE A 206 -16.29 5.53 7.61
CA ILE A 206 -17.40 5.13 8.51
C ILE A 206 -18.38 4.14 7.82
N PRO A 207 -18.93 4.42 6.61
CA PRO A 207 -19.86 3.50 5.96
C PRO A 207 -19.30 2.08 5.74
N PRO A 208 -18.08 1.88 5.21
CA PRO A 208 -17.54 0.52 5.08
C PRO A 208 -17.28 -0.15 6.44
N ALA A 209 -16.95 0.59 7.50
CA ALA A 209 -16.82 0.03 8.84
C ALA A 209 -18.17 -0.47 9.38
N ILE A 210 -19.24 0.30 9.19
CA ILE A 210 -20.61 -0.10 9.56
C ILE A 210 -21.00 -1.40 8.82
N ALA A 211 -20.73 -1.49 7.52
CA ALA A 211 -21.05 -2.65 6.71
C ALA A 211 -20.26 -3.91 7.11
N SER A 212 -18.98 -3.74 7.48
CA SER A 212 -18.09 -4.85 7.83
C SER A 212 -18.26 -5.36 9.25
N THR A 213 -18.72 -4.53 10.20
CA THR A 213 -18.86 -4.91 11.61
C THR A 213 -19.75 -6.14 11.84
N PRO A 214 -20.98 -6.26 11.29
CA PRO A 214 -21.82 -7.42 11.47
C PRO A 214 -21.51 -8.58 10.53
N ARG A 215 -20.54 -8.43 9.62
CA ARG A 215 -20.23 -9.42 8.59
C ARG A 215 -19.79 -10.75 9.20
N ARG A 216 -20.32 -11.86 8.66
CA ARG A 216 -19.82 -13.20 8.95
C ARG A 216 -18.36 -13.32 8.50
N ASP A 217 -17.54 -13.98 9.30
CA ASP A 217 -16.10 -14.13 9.07
C ASP A 217 -15.58 -15.56 9.33
N ILE A 218 -16.49 -16.51 9.63
CA ILE A 218 -16.17 -17.94 9.73
C ILE A 218 -17.25 -18.78 9.05
N TRP A 219 -16.84 -19.84 8.36
CA TRP A 219 -17.69 -20.79 7.64
C TRP A 219 -17.28 -22.23 7.98
N PRO A 220 -18.23 -23.21 7.90
CA PRO A 220 -17.94 -24.61 8.21
C PRO A 220 -16.94 -25.25 7.23
N SER A 221 -16.86 -24.76 5.98
CA SER A 221 -15.87 -25.19 4.99
C SER A 221 -15.62 -24.10 3.94
N ARG A 222 -14.60 -24.27 3.10
CA ARG A 222 -14.30 -23.39 1.97
C ARG A 222 -15.39 -23.43 0.92
N GLU A 223 -16.01 -24.58 0.70
CA GLU A 223 -17.11 -24.77 -0.23
C GLU A 223 -18.33 -23.97 0.23
N ALA A 224 -18.70 -24.04 1.51
CA ALA A 224 -19.81 -23.26 2.08
C ALA A 224 -19.54 -21.74 2.00
N ALA A 225 -18.29 -21.30 2.14
CA ALA A 225 -17.92 -19.91 1.93
C ALA A 225 -18.04 -19.52 0.46
N ALA A 226 -17.56 -20.37 -0.47
CA ALA A 226 -17.63 -20.16 -1.92
C ALA A 226 -19.09 -20.04 -2.40
N GLU A 227 -19.98 -20.92 -1.96
CA GLU A 227 -21.41 -20.85 -2.27
C GLU A 227 -22.02 -19.51 -1.81
N ARG A 228 -21.64 -19.06 -0.61
CA ARG A 228 -22.11 -17.77 -0.08
C ARG A 228 -21.62 -16.59 -0.91
N PHE A 229 -20.37 -16.61 -1.36
CA PHE A 229 -19.80 -15.54 -2.17
C PHE A 229 -20.41 -15.53 -3.58
N THR A 230 -20.47 -16.66 -4.26
CA THR A 230 -21.02 -16.76 -5.62
C THR A 230 -22.50 -16.40 -5.68
N GLY A 231 -23.27 -16.67 -4.61
CA GLY A 231 -24.67 -16.27 -4.46
C GLY A 231 -24.89 -14.80 -4.12
N SER A 232 -23.86 -14.03 -3.81
CA SER A 232 -23.99 -12.63 -3.41
C SER A 232 -23.89 -11.68 -4.60
N LYS A 233 -24.85 -10.76 -4.73
CA LYS A 233 -24.86 -9.72 -5.77
C LYS A 233 -23.60 -8.85 -5.75
N PHE A 234 -23.02 -8.64 -4.56
CA PHE A 234 -21.77 -7.89 -4.40
C PHE A 234 -20.61 -8.55 -5.15
N PHE A 235 -20.42 -9.86 -4.97
CA PHE A 235 -19.35 -10.59 -5.64
C PHE A 235 -19.66 -10.90 -7.12
N GLN A 236 -20.94 -10.93 -7.52
CA GLN A 236 -21.34 -11.14 -8.91
C GLN A 236 -20.97 -9.97 -9.84
N SER A 237 -20.68 -8.79 -9.29
CA SER A 237 -20.15 -7.64 -10.08
C SER A 237 -18.68 -7.76 -10.41
N TRP A 238 -17.95 -8.67 -9.75
CA TRP A 238 -16.53 -8.84 -9.95
C TRP A 238 -16.20 -9.64 -11.20
N ASP A 239 -15.02 -9.39 -11.75
CA ASP A 239 -14.43 -10.29 -12.76
C ASP A 239 -14.34 -11.71 -12.17
N PRO A 240 -14.80 -12.74 -12.86
CA PRO A 240 -14.79 -14.11 -12.34
C PRO A 240 -13.41 -14.58 -11.89
N ARG A 241 -12.34 -14.17 -12.58
CA ARG A 241 -10.95 -14.49 -12.20
C ARG A 241 -10.59 -13.93 -10.81
N VAL A 242 -11.10 -12.75 -10.49
CA VAL A 242 -10.88 -12.12 -9.18
C VAL A 242 -11.68 -12.85 -8.10
N LEU A 243 -12.91 -13.23 -8.37
CA LEU A 243 -13.73 -14.01 -7.43
C LEU A 243 -13.10 -15.37 -7.11
N ASP A 244 -12.57 -16.07 -8.12
CA ASP A 244 -11.86 -17.34 -7.93
C ASP A 244 -10.63 -17.16 -7.01
N LEU A 245 -9.89 -16.07 -7.21
CA LEU A 245 -8.75 -15.73 -6.34
C LEU A 245 -9.19 -15.33 -4.94
N TRP A 246 -10.35 -14.67 -4.76
CA TRP A 246 -10.91 -14.39 -3.45
C TRP A 246 -11.25 -15.68 -2.69
N ILE A 247 -11.93 -16.62 -3.33
CA ILE A 247 -12.25 -17.93 -2.74
C ILE A 247 -10.96 -18.67 -2.34
N LYS A 248 -9.93 -18.55 -3.15
CA LYS A 248 -8.64 -19.23 -2.93
C LYS A 248 -7.77 -18.56 -1.87
N HIS A 249 -7.61 -17.24 -1.92
CA HIS A 249 -6.64 -16.48 -1.14
C HIS A 249 -7.25 -15.56 -0.09
N GLY A 250 -8.55 -15.27 -0.17
CA GLY A 250 -9.28 -14.47 0.82
C GLY A 250 -9.67 -15.24 2.07
N LEU A 251 -9.49 -16.56 2.06
CA LEU A 251 -9.83 -17.48 3.14
C LEU A 251 -8.60 -18.25 3.62
N ARG A 252 -8.56 -18.59 4.92
CA ARG A 252 -7.59 -19.50 5.52
C ARG A 252 -8.27 -20.52 6.41
N GLN A 253 -7.62 -21.69 6.58
CA GLN A 253 -8.08 -22.76 7.43
C GLN A 253 -7.98 -22.38 8.90
N ALA A 254 -8.96 -22.79 9.72
CA ALA A 254 -8.82 -22.86 11.16
C ALA A 254 -7.93 -24.07 11.55
N PRO A 255 -7.31 -24.11 12.72
CA PRO A 255 -7.44 -23.10 13.79
C PRO A 255 -6.60 -21.83 13.54
N THR A 256 -7.01 -20.75 14.19
CA THR A 256 -6.30 -19.46 14.23
C THR A 256 -6.28 -18.93 15.67
N GLU A 257 -5.55 -17.84 15.95
CA GLU A 257 -5.59 -17.22 17.27
C GLU A 257 -7.02 -16.78 17.67
N LEU A 258 -7.84 -16.31 16.70
CA LEU A 258 -9.23 -15.92 16.95
C LEU A 258 -10.20 -17.10 17.01
N TYR A 259 -9.90 -18.17 16.31
CA TYR A 259 -10.74 -19.37 16.20
C TYR A 259 -9.91 -20.60 16.52
N PRO A 260 -9.63 -20.88 17.81
CA PRO A 260 -8.86 -22.05 18.24
C PRO A 260 -9.61 -23.36 17.92
N SER A 261 -8.87 -24.46 17.87
CA SER A 261 -9.45 -25.81 17.74
C SER A 261 -10.42 -26.10 18.88
N GLU A 262 -11.55 -26.69 18.55
CA GLU A 262 -12.43 -27.38 19.50
C GLU A 262 -11.95 -28.83 19.58
N GLU A 263 -11.72 -29.36 20.79
CA GLU A 263 -10.88 -30.55 21.10
C GLU A 263 -11.29 -31.90 20.46
N SER A 264 -12.30 -31.99 19.59
CA SER A 264 -12.88 -33.30 19.26
C SER A 264 -12.86 -33.76 17.80
N GLU A 265 -12.57 -32.91 16.79
CA GLU A 265 -12.63 -33.31 15.37
C GLU A 265 -11.63 -32.51 14.50
N PRO A 266 -11.27 -33.01 13.30
CA PRO A 266 -10.58 -32.20 12.29
C PRO A 266 -11.35 -30.90 12.00
N ASP A 267 -10.68 -29.76 12.09
CA ASP A 267 -11.33 -28.47 11.92
C ASP A 267 -11.31 -28.05 10.43
N ASP A 268 -12.43 -28.32 9.73
CA ASP A 268 -12.60 -27.92 8.33
C ASP A 268 -13.08 -26.46 8.16
N ARG A 269 -13.31 -25.77 9.28
CA ARG A 269 -13.73 -24.37 9.26
C ARG A 269 -12.71 -23.49 8.57
N VAL A 270 -13.22 -22.49 7.86
CA VAL A 270 -12.38 -21.43 7.26
C VAL A 270 -12.82 -20.07 7.75
N THR A 271 -11.84 -19.19 7.89
CA THR A 271 -12.06 -17.78 8.20
C THR A 271 -11.42 -16.88 7.16
N LEU A 272 -11.65 -15.57 7.26
CA LEU A 272 -11.00 -14.58 6.39
C LEU A 272 -9.47 -14.62 6.56
N MET A 273 -8.73 -14.48 5.46
CA MET A 273 -7.27 -14.34 5.47
C MET A 273 -6.84 -13.11 6.26
N THR A 274 -7.44 -11.96 6.02
CA THR A 274 -7.40 -10.78 6.89
C THR A 274 -8.55 -10.87 7.85
N SER A 275 -8.30 -10.95 9.16
CA SER A 275 -9.41 -11.00 10.11
C SER A 275 -10.30 -9.77 10.00
N LYS A 276 -11.60 -9.93 10.23
CA LYS A 276 -12.56 -8.83 10.25
C LYS A 276 -12.10 -7.68 11.17
N HIS A 277 -11.50 -8.01 12.29
CA HIS A 277 -11.03 -7.04 13.26
C HIS A 277 -9.87 -6.18 12.70
N GLN A 278 -8.88 -6.81 12.09
CA GLN A 278 -7.77 -6.09 11.47
C GLN A 278 -8.23 -5.23 10.27
N GLU A 279 -9.23 -5.66 9.51
CA GLU A 279 -9.86 -4.84 8.48
C GLU A 279 -10.56 -3.62 9.09
N LEU A 280 -11.33 -3.81 10.17
CA LEU A 280 -12.05 -2.72 10.85
C LEU A 280 -11.10 -1.69 11.46
N PHE A 281 -9.99 -2.11 12.08
CA PHE A 281 -8.98 -1.20 12.61
C PHE A 281 -8.29 -0.37 11.52
N MET A 282 -8.26 -0.86 10.29
CA MET A 282 -7.77 -0.07 9.15
C MET A 282 -8.82 0.88 8.57
N PHE A 283 -10.11 0.65 8.76
CA PHE A 283 -11.14 1.62 8.41
C PHE A 283 -11.18 2.77 9.40
N LEU A 284 -11.23 2.46 10.70
CA LEU A 284 -11.37 3.44 11.76
C LEU A 284 -10.41 3.12 12.90
N ARG A 285 -9.70 4.13 13.35
CA ARG A 285 -8.85 4.07 14.52
C ARG A 285 -9.69 4.46 15.73
N PRO A 286 -9.96 3.54 16.68
CA PRO A 286 -10.66 3.92 17.91
C PRO A 286 -9.73 4.70 18.81
N THR A 287 -10.24 5.81 19.36
CA THR A 287 -9.55 6.54 20.42
C THR A 287 -10.08 6.02 21.76
N TYR A 288 -9.40 5.02 22.32
CA TYR A 288 -9.75 4.56 23.67
C TYR A 288 -9.13 5.49 24.71
N ARG A 289 -9.97 6.07 25.57
CA ARG A 289 -9.49 6.71 26.79
C ARG A 289 -8.93 5.61 27.70
N GLY A 290 -7.66 5.66 28.06
CA GLY A 290 -7.11 4.78 29.08
C GLY A 290 -5.79 4.08 28.75
N ILE A 291 -5.12 4.41 27.66
CA ILE A 291 -3.71 4.03 27.48
C ILE A 291 -2.86 5.09 28.21
N PRO A 292 -2.22 4.77 29.34
CA PRO A 292 -1.44 5.74 30.09
C PRO A 292 -0.34 6.38 29.21
N GLY A 293 -0.33 7.71 29.12
CA GLY A 293 0.64 8.47 28.33
C GLY A 293 0.24 8.78 26.90
N GLU A 294 -0.84 8.21 26.37
CA GLU A 294 -1.39 8.56 25.04
C GLU A 294 -2.62 9.48 25.12
N GLU A 295 -3.18 9.67 26.32
CA GLU A 295 -4.40 10.47 26.57
C GLU A 295 -4.34 11.89 26.04
N TYR A 296 -3.14 12.42 25.82
CA TYR A 296 -2.93 13.79 25.35
C TYR A 296 -2.56 13.90 23.87
N ARG A 297 -2.18 12.80 23.22
CA ARG A 297 -1.72 12.84 21.82
C ARG A 297 -2.88 12.81 20.83
N ASP A 298 -3.99 12.18 21.23
CA ASP A 298 -5.17 12.05 20.39
C ASP A 298 -6.23 13.13 20.67
N GLN A 299 -6.00 13.99 21.65
CA GLN A 299 -6.83 15.14 21.94
C GLN A 299 -6.26 16.40 21.25
N ASP A 300 -6.17 16.37 19.93
CA ASP A 300 -6.04 17.61 19.17
C ASP A 300 -7.39 18.32 19.22
N PRO A 301 -7.51 19.52 19.85
CA PRO A 301 -8.75 20.27 19.89
C PRO A 301 -9.33 20.58 18.51
N VAL A 302 -8.49 20.57 17.47
CA VAL A 302 -8.89 20.77 16.08
C VAL A 302 -9.48 19.48 15.48
N ALA A 303 -9.25 18.32 16.09
CA ALA A 303 -9.71 17.03 15.56
C ALA A 303 -11.25 16.92 15.53
N ASP A 304 -11.95 17.53 16.50
CA ASP A 304 -13.41 17.44 16.60
C ASP A 304 -14.14 18.14 15.43
N GLU A 305 -13.60 19.26 14.93
CA GLU A 305 -14.16 19.95 13.77
C GLU A 305 -13.80 19.26 12.44
N GLU A 306 -12.58 18.71 12.35
CA GLU A 306 -12.07 18.08 11.14
C GLU A 306 -12.40 16.60 11.03
N TYR A 307 -12.66 15.93 12.15
CA TYR A 307 -12.99 14.50 12.23
C TYR A 307 -14.33 14.30 12.96
N PRO A 308 -15.47 14.57 12.31
CA PRO A 308 -16.78 14.46 12.93
C PRO A 308 -17.13 13.04 13.40
N GLY A 309 -16.34 12.05 13.05
CA GLY A 309 -16.46 10.65 13.50
C GLY A 309 -15.71 10.34 14.80
N TYR A 310 -15.08 11.34 15.45
CA TYR A 310 -14.44 11.12 16.74
C TYR A 310 -15.39 10.45 17.77
N PRO A 311 -14.96 9.43 18.56
CA PRO A 311 -13.57 8.95 18.71
C PRO A 311 -13.09 7.97 17.62
N PHE A 312 -13.89 7.64 16.63
CA PHE A 312 -13.56 6.74 15.55
C PHE A 312 -13.16 7.55 14.31
N TYR A 313 -11.87 7.62 13.98
CA TYR A 313 -11.38 8.38 12.85
C TYR A 313 -10.18 7.71 12.18
N ARG A 314 -9.85 8.17 10.99
CA ARG A 314 -8.66 7.76 10.26
C ARG A 314 -8.01 9.02 9.65
N PRO A 315 -6.86 9.49 10.18
CA PRO A 315 -6.30 10.79 9.81
C PRO A 315 -5.64 10.82 8.42
N GLU A 316 -5.08 9.71 7.95
CA GLU A 316 -4.20 9.68 6.79
C GLU A 316 -4.89 10.12 5.49
N PRO A 317 -6.18 9.80 5.21
CA PRO A 317 -6.87 10.32 4.03
C PRO A 317 -6.92 11.85 3.94
N LEU A 318 -7.21 12.52 5.06
CA LEU A 318 -7.25 13.97 5.15
C LEU A 318 -5.86 14.58 5.07
N GLN A 319 -4.87 13.98 5.75
CA GLN A 319 -3.48 14.43 5.69
C GLN A 319 -2.95 14.42 4.26
N VAL A 320 -3.20 13.33 3.50
CA VAL A 320 -2.82 13.26 2.09
C VAL A 320 -3.60 14.26 1.26
N PHE A 321 -4.92 14.40 1.48
CA PHE A 321 -5.74 15.37 0.75
C PHE A 321 -5.21 16.79 0.87
N ARG A 322 -4.79 17.21 2.07
CA ARG A 322 -4.18 18.52 2.30
C ARG A 322 -2.85 18.70 1.56
N ARG A 323 -2.07 17.61 1.45
CA ARG A 323 -0.74 17.61 0.84
C ARG A 323 -0.73 17.23 -0.64
N LEU A 324 -1.89 16.99 -1.28
CA LEU A 324 -1.98 16.74 -2.73
C LEU A 324 -1.24 17.79 -3.57
N PRO A 325 -1.23 19.11 -3.22
CA PRO A 325 -0.45 20.09 -3.97
C PRO A 325 1.05 19.77 -4.06
N GLU A 326 1.62 19.08 -3.08
CA GLU A 326 3.07 18.73 -3.01
C GLU A 326 3.40 17.46 -3.83
N LEU A 327 2.42 16.73 -4.37
CA LEU A 327 2.67 15.49 -5.10
C LEU A 327 3.50 15.73 -6.37
N HIS A 328 4.71 15.18 -6.38
CA HIS A 328 5.68 15.33 -7.46
C HIS A 328 5.45 14.37 -8.64
N PRO A 329 5.06 13.09 -8.45
CA PRO A 329 4.81 12.18 -9.56
C PRO A 329 3.63 12.64 -10.44
N SER A 330 3.71 12.37 -11.74
CA SER A 330 2.52 12.44 -12.57
C SER A 330 1.49 11.44 -12.08
N THR A 331 0.22 11.83 -12.04
CA THR A 331 -0.83 11.04 -11.39
C THR A 331 -1.99 10.79 -12.33
N LEU A 332 -2.38 9.52 -12.46
CA LEU A 332 -3.66 9.11 -13.04
C LEU A 332 -4.60 8.70 -11.93
N TYR A 333 -5.77 9.30 -11.89
CA TYR A 333 -6.90 8.81 -11.10
C TYR A 333 -7.80 7.93 -11.99
N VAL A 334 -8.17 6.74 -11.49
CA VAL A 334 -9.16 5.87 -12.13
C VAL A 334 -10.32 5.70 -11.16
N PHE A 335 -11.42 6.40 -11.39
CA PHE A 335 -12.57 6.43 -10.50
C PHE A 335 -13.70 5.53 -10.98
N GLY A 336 -14.49 4.99 -10.03
CA GLY A 336 -15.80 4.42 -10.31
C GLY A 336 -16.88 5.52 -10.26
N ASP A 337 -17.76 5.59 -11.28
CA ASP A 337 -18.83 6.60 -11.33
C ASP A 337 -19.91 6.39 -10.26
N LYS A 338 -20.02 5.17 -9.73
CA LYS A 338 -20.95 4.77 -8.67
C LYS A 338 -20.29 4.63 -7.30
N SER A 339 -19.02 5.06 -7.19
CA SER A 339 -18.29 4.99 -5.93
C SER A 339 -18.79 6.05 -4.94
N GLU A 340 -19.27 5.60 -3.78
CA GLU A 340 -19.65 6.50 -2.69
C GLU A 340 -18.44 7.23 -2.08
N LEU A 341 -17.23 6.71 -2.29
CA LEU A 341 -15.97 7.30 -1.81
C LEU A 341 -15.40 8.36 -2.76
N SER A 342 -15.92 8.45 -3.98
CA SER A 342 -15.44 9.37 -5.01
C SER A 342 -16.59 10.09 -5.74
N PRO A 343 -17.50 10.77 -5.00
CA PRO A 343 -18.51 11.61 -5.63
C PRO A 343 -17.84 12.74 -6.44
N LEU A 344 -18.57 13.33 -7.38
CA LEU A 344 -18.05 14.32 -8.34
C LEU A 344 -17.22 15.42 -7.66
N GLU A 345 -17.75 16.00 -6.60
CA GLU A 345 -17.07 17.07 -5.84
C GLU A 345 -15.69 16.63 -5.32
N GLN A 346 -15.60 15.41 -4.78
CA GLN A 346 -14.34 14.86 -4.28
C GLN A 346 -13.35 14.53 -5.41
N ARG A 347 -13.83 14.12 -6.58
CA ARG A 347 -12.98 13.91 -7.77
C ARG A 347 -12.42 15.22 -8.28
N GLU A 348 -13.28 16.23 -8.47
CA GLU A 348 -12.88 17.58 -8.89
C GLU A 348 -11.88 18.21 -7.93
N ALA A 349 -12.11 18.09 -6.61
CA ALA A 349 -11.20 18.60 -5.59
C ALA A 349 -9.81 17.93 -5.66
N LYS A 350 -9.75 16.62 -5.88
CA LYS A 350 -8.46 15.90 -6.07
C LYS A 350 -7.75 16.38 -7.34
N MET A 351 -8.47 16.47 -8.47
CA MET A 351 -7.93 16.93 -9.74
C MET A 351 -7.38 18.35 -9.67
N ALA A 352 -8.13 19.27 -9.04
CA ALA A 352 -7.76 20.67 -8.91
C ALA A 352 -6.53 20.89 -8.02
N ARG A 353 -6.31 20.03 -7.02
CA ARG A 353 -5.24 20.22 -6.02
C ARG A 353 -3.94 19.50 -6.34
N THR A 354 -4.02 18.32 -6.95
CA THR A 354 -2.86 17.43 -7.10
C THR A 354 -1.74 18.09 -7.91
N GLY A 355 -0.57 18.20 -7.30
CA GLY A 355 0.67 18.66 -7.93
C GLY A 355 0.76 20.16 -8.19
N THR A 356 -0.14 20.99 -7.65
CA THR A 356 -0.23 22.43 -7.94
C THR A 356 0.64 23.32 -7.05
N GLY A 357 1.21 22.77 -5.97
CA GLY A 357 2.03 23.50 -5.02
C GLY A 357 3.51 23.46 -5.36
N VAL A 358 4.31 24.08 -4.49
CA VAL A 358 5.77 24.08 -4.60
C VAL A 358 6.31 22.64 -4.48
N GLY A 359 7.12 22.22 -5.45
CA GLY A 359 7.65 20.84 -5.50
C GLY A 359 6.68 19.81 -6.10
N GLY A 360 5.47 20.22 -6.44
CA GLY A 360 4.48 19.39 -7.13
C GLY A 360 4.78 19.17 -8.62
N SER A 361 3.95 18.36 -9.27
CA SER A 361 4.12 17.98 -10.69
C SER A 361 3.78 19.08 -11.69
N GLY A 362 3.14 20.16 -11.27
CA GLY A 362 2.52 21.17 -12.12
C GLY A 362 1.02 20.91 -12.39
N GLY A 363 0.47 19.83 -11.87
CA GLY A 363 -0.96 19.53 -11.88
C GLY A 363 -1.54 19.21 -13.26
N ALA A 364 -2.87 19.30 -13.36
CA ALA A 364 -3.62 19.05 -14.58
C ALA A 364 -3.28 20.07 -15.68
N ALA A 365 -3.01 21.32 -15.31
CA ALA A 365 -2.62 22.38 -16.26
C ALA A 365 -1.32 22.06 -17.01
N ALA A 366 -0.37 21.37 -16.35
CA ALA A 366 0.85 20.88 -16.98
C ALA A 366 0.70 19.50 -17.66
N GLY A 367 -0.53 18.96 -17.73
CA GLY A 367 -0.79 17.64 -18.28
C GLY A 367 -0.23 16.47 -17.44
N ARG A 368 0.09 16.74 -16.17
CA ARG A 368 0.69 15.77 -15.26
C ARG A 368 -0.33 15.03 -14.41
N VAL A 369 -1.55 15.51 -14.32
CA VAL A 369 -2.65 14.88 -13.59
C VAL A 369 -3.80 14.64 -14.55
N LYS A 370 -4.27 13.41 -14.60
CA LYS A 370 -5.37 12.95 -15.46
C LYS A 370 -6.37 12.13 -14.67
N GLU A 371 -7.59 12.04 -15.17
CA GLU A 371 -8.60 11.12 -14.65
C GLU A 371 -9.24 10.28 -15.75
N VAL A 372 -9.70 9.11 -15.35
CA VAL A 372 -10.59 8.23 -16.10
C VAL A 372 -11.71 7.79 -15.15
N VAL A 373 -12.94 7.79 -15.64
CA VAL A 373 -14.12 7.40 -14.87
C VAL A 373 -14.75 6.18 -15.53
N LEU A 374 -14.88 5.08 -14.77
CA LEU A 374 -15.41 3.81 -15.25
C LEU A 374 -16.78 3.53 -14.62
N ASN A 375 -17.65 2.87 -15.39
CA ASN A 375 -19.03 2.56 -14.95
C ASN A 375 -19.04 1.36 -13.96
N CYS A 376 -18.67 1.62 -12.72
CA CYS A 376 -18.62 0.63 -11.64
C CYS A 376 -18.63 1.29 -10.26
N GLY A 377 -18.62 0.49 -9.19
CA GLY A 377 -18.48 0.95 -7.81
C GLY A 377 -17.03 1.26 -7.43
N HIS A 378 -16.78 1.26 -6.12
CA HIS A 378 -15.45 1.50 -5.54
C HIS A 378 -14.39 0.47 -5.96
N LEU A 379 -14.80 -0.77 -6.24
CA LEU A 379 -13.90 -1.88 -6.50
C LEU A 379 -13.49 -1.98 -7.98
N VAL A 380 -13.09 -0.86 -8.56
CA VAL A 380 -12.70 -0.71 -9.98
C VAL A 380 -11.74 -1.81 -10.45
N ALA A 381 -10.70 -2.09 -9.67
CA ALA A 381 -9.70 -3.11 -9.99
C ALA A 381 -10.25 -4.56 -9.97
N MET A 382 -11.43 -4.77 -9.38
CA MET A 382 -12.11 -6.06 -9.28
C MET A 382 -13.25 -6.19 -10.30
N GLU A 383 -13.93 -5.07 -10.61
CA GLU A 383 -15.12 -5.04 -11.47
C GLU A 383 -14.80 -4.73 -12.93
N LYS A 384 -13.78 -3.88 -13.17
CA LYS A 384 -13.41 -3.34 -14.48
C LYS A 384 -11.94 -3.55 -14.82
N VAL A 385 -11.50 -4.80 -14.66
CA VAL A 385 -10.08 -5.20 -14.77
C VAL A 385 -9.46 -4.77 -16.10
N GLN A 386 -10.15 -5.01 -17.23
CA GLN A 386 -9.63 -4.73 -18.56
C GLN A 386 -9.56 -3.22 -18.84
N GLU A 387 -10.66 -2.48 -18.59
CA GLU A 387 -10.74 -1.04 -18.81
C GLU A 387 -9.78 -0.28 -17.88
N CYS A 388 -9.59 -0.78 -16.66
CA CYS A 388 -8.61 -0.26 -15.73
C CYS A 388 -7.18 -0.45 -16.27
N ALA A 389 -6.84 -1.65 -16.74
CA ALA A 389 -5.53 -1.95 -17.31
C ALA A 389 -5.22 -1.15 -18.58
N GLU A 390 -6.23 -0.93 -19.44
CA GLU A 390 -6.11 -0.08 -20.63
C GLU A 390 -5.74 1.36 -20.24
N SER A 391 -6.46 1.93 -19.28
CA SER A 391 -6.20 3.28 -18.77
C SER A 391 -4.80 3.40 -18.16
N ILE A 392 -4.39 2.41 -17.37
CA ILE A 392 -3.08 2.33 -16.73
C ILE A 392 -1.97 2.33 -17.80
N THR A 393 -2.06 1.42 -18.78
CA THR A 393 -0.97 1.21 -19.74
C THR A 393 -0.83 2.39 -20.71
N ALA A 394 -1.94 2.99 -21.15
CA ALA A 394 -1.94 4.20 -21.96
C ALA A 394 -1.28 5.39 -21.23
N PHE A 395 -1.62 5.58 -19.95
CA PHE A 395 -1.01 6.63 -19.13
C PHE A 395 0.48 6.38 -18.91
N LEU A 396 0.84 5.20 -18.41
CA LEU A 396 2.24 4.87 -18.10
C LEU A 396 3.12 4.89 -19.34
N GLY A 397 2.62 4.46 -20.49
CA GLY A 397 3.36 4.54 -21.75
C GLY A 397 3.75 5.97 -22.11
N SER A 398 2.80 6.91 -22.01
CA SER A 398 3.06 8.34 -22.24
C SER A 398 4.03 8.94 -21.24
N GLU A 399 3.90 8.57 -19.93
CA GLU A 399 4.79 9.04 -18.87
C GLU A 399 6.20 8.51 -19.01
N MET A 400 6.38 7.25 -19.39
CA MET A 400 7.71 6.68 -19.61
C MET A 400 8.40 7.27 -20.82
N ALA A 401 7.66 7.60 -21.87
CA ALA A 401 8.20 8.33 -23.02
C ALA A 401 8.69 9.74 -22.59
N ARG A 402 7.94 10.44 -21.73
CA ARG A 402 8.36 11.73 -21.17
C ARG A 402 9.58 11.56 -20.28
N TRP A 403 9.57 10.61 -19.34
CA TRP A 403 10.69 10.36 -18.45
C TRP A 403 12.01 10.09 -19.19
N ARG A 404 11.98 9.33 -20.30
CA ARG A 404 13.17 9.10 -21.11
C ARG A 404 13.74 10.40 -21.65
N ARG A 405 12.91 11.29 -22.20
CA ARG A 405 13.35 12.60 -22.70
C ARG A 405 13.92 13.49 -21.58
N GLU A 406 13.19 13.62 -20.47
CA GLU A 406 13.64 14.42 -19.32
C GLU A 406 14.97 13.89 -18.76
N LYS A 407 15.14 12.56 -18.71
CA LYS A 407 16.37 11.91 -18.27
C LYS A 407 17.53 12.22 -19.22
N GLU A 408 17.34 12.09 -20.51
CA GLU A 408 18.35 12.37 -21.54
C GLU A 408 18.77 13.85 -21.53
N GLU A 409 17.81 14.75 -21.35
CA GLU A 409 18.07 16.21 -21.23
C GLU A 409 18.86 16.52 -20.00
N PHE A 410 18.48 15.97 -18.83
CA PHE A 410 19.19 16.13 -17.59
C PHE A 410 20.62 15.55 -17.67
N GLU A 411 20.79 14.34 -18.19
CA GLU A 411 22.09 13.71 -18.32
C GLU A 411 23.02 14.53 -19.25
N ARG A 412 22.50 15.04 -20.36
CA ARG A 412 23.26 15.92 -21.26
C ARG A 412 23.70 17.20 -20.55
N PHE A 413 22.80 17.84 -19.84
CA PHE A 413 23.09 19.05 -19.07
C PHE A 413 24.09 18.78 -17.95
N TRP A 414 23.88 17.72 -17.15
CA TRP A 414 24.68 17.43 -15.98
C TRP A 414 26.07 16.91 -16.32
N ASN A 415 26.19 16.02 -17.31
CA ASN A 415 27.47 15.46 -17.75
C ASN A 415 28.30 16.48 -18.58
N GLY A 416 27.65 17.52 -19.11
CA GLY A 416 28.36 18.65 -19.74
C GLY A 416 29.09 19.55 -18.77
N LYS A 417 28.78 19.45 -17.46
CA LYS A 417 29.46 20.24 -16.41
C LYS A 417 30.75 19.57 -15.94
N THR A 418 31.75 20.41 -15.65
CA THR A 418 32.94 19.96 -14.96
C THR A 418 32.63 19.53 -13.52
N ARG A 419 33.49 18.72 -12.91
CA ARG A 419 33.32 18.30 -11.51
C ARG A 419 33.22 19.49 -10.56
N ARG A 420 33.97 20.55 -10.84
CA ARG A 420 33.90 21.79 -10.07
C ARG A 420 32.52 22.43 -10.14
N GLU A 421 31.97 22.62 -11.34
CA GLU A 421 30.62 23.21 -11.53
C GLU A 421 29.51 22.35 -10.90
N GLN A 422 29.72 21.04 -10.80
CA GLN A 422 28.78 20.13 -10.14
C GLN A 422 28.80 20.24 -8.61
N THR A 423 29.83 20.81 -8.01
CA THR A 423 30.09 20.77 -6.56
C THR A 423 30.32 22.13 -5.92
N THR A 424 30.34 23.22 -6.69
CA THR A 424 30.51 24.58 -6.19
C THR A 424 29.28 25.43 -6.53
N ILE A 425 29.07 26.47 -5.72
CA ILE A 425 28.12 27.53 -6.04
C ILE A 425 28.61 28.31 -7.26
N ASP A 426 27.66 28.79 -8.06
CA ASP A 426 27.93 29.65 -9.21
C ASP A 426 27.78 31.15 -8.88
N GLU A 427 28.06 32.00 -9.86
CA GLU A 427 27.95 33.46 -9.72
C GLU A 427 26.51 33.89 -9.42
N HIS A 428 25.53 33.25 -10.04
CA HIS A 428 24.10 33.53 -9.79
C HIS A 428 23.70 33.32 -8.33
N TRP A 429 24.14 32.22 -7.71
CA TRP A 429 23.98 31.98 -6.28
C TRP A 429 24.59 33.09 -5.46
N ALA A 430 25.88 33.41 -5.72
CA ALA A 430 26.61 34.42 -4.99
C ALA A 430 25.96 35.80 -5.05
N ASP A 431 25.37 36.16 -6.21
CA ASP A 431 24.65 37.42 -6.40
C ASP A 431 23.29 37.42 -5.69
N SER A 432 22.59 36.31 -5.71
CA SER A 432 21.23 36.19 -5.11
C SER A 432 21.25 36.24 -3.58
N VAL A 433 22.33 35.83 -2.90
CA VAL A 433 22.45 35.79 -1.45
C VAL A 433 23.31 36.89 -0.85
N LYS A 434 23.58 37.96 -1.62
CA LYS A 434 24.27 39.14 -1.10
C LYS A 434 23.47 39.78 0.02
N PRO A 435 24.08 40.17 1.16
CA PRO A 435 23.39 40.87 2.23
C PRO A 435 22.79 42.18 1.71
N SER A 436 21.50 42.40 1.97
CA SER A 436 20.82 43.67 1.71
C SER A 436 21.25 44.70 2.76
N GLY A 437 22.36 45.45 2.51
CA GLY A 437 22.82 46.51 3.40
C GLY A 437 24.32 46.52 3.65
N PRO A 438 24.88 47.57 4.25
CA PRO A 438 26.32 47.63 4.56
C PRO A 438 26.68 46.48 5.51
N ALA A 439 27.70 45.74 5.13
CA ALA A 439 28.17 44.51 5.79
C ALA A 439 28.39 44.72 7.30
N GLY A 440 27.40 44.43 8.09
CA GLY A 440 27.58 44.14 9.50
C GLY A 440 28.37 42.85 9.62
N LYS A 441 29.55 42.90 10.26
CA LYS A 441 30.43 41.75 10.50
C LYS A 441 29.61 40.67 11.23
N VAL A 442 29.09 39.67 10.51
CA VAL A 442 28.64 38.44 11.11
C VAL A 442 29.89 37.75 11.67
N LYS A 443 30.05 37.77 12.98
CA LYS A 443 31.01 36.91 13.66
C LYS A 443 30.43 35.49 13.62
N LEU A 444 31.05 34.59 12.88
CA LEU A 444 30.90 33.17 13.01
C LEU A 444 31.39 32.68 14.36
#